data_ee5daea7253df37955b7fcf4f0011170
#
_entry.id   ee5daea7253df37955b7fcf4f0011170
#
_cell.length_a   1.000
_cell.length_b   1.000
_cell.length_c   1.000
_cell.angle_alpha   90.00
_cell.angle_beta   90.00
_cell.angle_gamma   90.00
#
_symmetry.space_group_name_H-M   'P 1'
#
loop_
_entity.id
_entity.type
_entity.pdbx_description
1 polymer ?
#
loop_
_entity_poly.entity_id
_entity_poly.type
_entity_poly.pdbx_seq_one_letter_code
_entity_poly.pdbx_strand_id
1 'polypeptide(L)'
;NFPDVEKHRNRSKPIFDACRQRLRRAEDRSRIRRKKMKQNDIVVVLAAFAAYLILMVVIGAVYMKKTKNSEDYFLGGRGLSGWVAALSAQASDMSGWLLMGLPGTVYALGTGQAWIAVGLFLGTVFNWVCISSRLRRYTIVANNSLTLPAYFENRFRDKKRVLLLVSSIVIVIFFLVYTASALSAGGKLFHSVFGIDYHIALAIGAVVILAYTFMGGFMAVCVTDFIQGSLMLVGLLAVPVLAYCFIGSGNLNAMLDESQVIGGHQAYLSMTRNGESSYSFIEIFSQLAWGLGYCGMPHILTRFMAVKNQKELKKSRVIAIIWVALSLFAAVAIGVLGRAYLYPVILGTEGQASTESVFIEMITKIFTQDLRLPFIGGVFLCGILAAIMSTADSQLLVTASSVSKDIYKDILKPQADEKTVLKVSRVTVIVVAVMAFAIAWNPNNSIMGLVSNAWAGLGSAFGPIVLMSLFWRRTNFAGAVAGIVSGGLTVIIWDYIPFINGQNLGTATGLYSLATGFVISILCIVIFSLCTKAPEKEILEEFDRVKKMKEE
;
A
#
# COMPACT_ATOMS: atom_id res chain seq x y z
N ASN A 1 -15.55 40.17 58.41
CA ASN A 1 -16.59 40.41 57.41
C ASN A 1 -16.11 40.09 56.03
N PHE A 2 -16.38 38.89 55.58
CA PHE A 2 -16.17 38.46 54.19
C PHE A 2 -17.52 38.02 53.59
N PRO A 3 -18.22 38.85 52.80
CA PRO A 3 -19.49 38.47 52.17
C PRO A 3 -19.38 38.05 50.69
N ASP A 4 -18.18 37.96 50.09
CA ASP A 4 -18.10 37.79 48.61
C ASP A 4 -17.77 36.38 48.10
N VAL A 5 -17.50 35.41 48.97
CA VAL A 5 -17.12 34.05 48.54
C VAL A 5 -18.36 33.18 48.19
N GLU A 6 -19.54 33.47 48.75
CA GLU A 6 -20.76 32.71 48.48
C GLU A 6 -21.42 33.06 47.14
N LYS A 7 -21.26 34.29 46.64
CA LYS A 7 -21.86 34.72 45.36
C LYS A 7 -21.18 34.11 44.13
N HIS A 8 -19.88 33.78 44.20
CA HIS A 8 -19.17 33.09 43.12
C HIS A 8 -19.45 31.58 43.08
N ARG A 9 -19.77 30.96 44.20
CA ARG A 9 -20.10 29.53 44.31
C ARG A 9 -21.48 29.18 43.71
N ASN A 10 -22.40 30.12 43.64
CA ASN A 10 -23.74 29.92 43.07
C ASN A 10 -23.82 30.22 41.54
N ARG A 11 -22.86 30.94 40.95
CA ARG A 11 -22.82 31.17 39.51
C ARG A 11 -22.12 30.04 38.71
N SER A 12 -21.30 29.22 39.35
CA SER A 12 -20.60 28.10 38.72
C SER A 12 -21.40 26.80 38.70
N LYS A 13 -22.40 26.63 39.59
CA LYS A 13 -23.28 25.45 39.63
C LYS A 13 -23.99 25.15 38.29
N PRO A 14 -24.66 26.12 37.62
CA PRO A 14 -25.34 25.82 36.35
C PRO A 14 -24.40 25.43 35.20
N ILE A 15 -23.17 25.95 35.20
CA ILE A 15 -22.17 25.62 34.19
C ILE A 15 -21.60 24.22 34.43
N PHE A 16 -21.35 23.86 35.70
CA PHE A 16 -20.92 22.53 36.10
C PHE A 16 -21.99 21.46 35.87
N ASP A 17 -23.27 21.78 36.14
CA ASP A 17 -24.37 20.87 35.90
C ASP A 17 -24.69 20.71 34.41
N ALA A 18 -24.55 21.77 33.61
CA ALA A 18 -24.62 21.69 32.14
C ALA A 18 -23.46 20.90 31.54
N CYS A 19 -22.26 21.04 32.09
CA CYS A 19 -21.08 20.26 31.67
C CYS A 19 -21.23 18.78 32.06
N ARG A 20 -21.75 18.51 33.28
CA ARG A 20 -22.05 17.15 33.75
C ARG A 20 -23.20 16.49 32.98
N GLN A 21 -24.23 17.24 32.61
CA GLN A 21 -25.28 16.75 31.70
C GLN A 21 -24.78 16.51 30.29
N ARG A 22 -23.87 17.36 29.78
CA ARG A 22 -23.22 17.13 28.48
C ARG A 22 -22.30 15.89 28.51
N LEU A 23 -21.53 15.70 29.59
CA LEU A 23 -20.73 14.51 29.80
C LEU A 23 -21.58 13.24 29.94
N ARG A 24 -22.67 13.27 30.72
CA ARG A 24 -23.59 12.12 30.79
C ARG A 24 -24.29 11.84 29.46
N ARG A 25 -24.67 12.85 28.69
CA ARG A 25 -25.21 12.67 27.34
C ARG A 25 -24.14 12.15 26.36
N ALA A 26 -22.89 12.52 26.53
CA ALA A 26 -21.77 11.96 25.75
C ALA A 26 -21.49 10.51 26.19
N GLU A 27 -21.51 10.18 27.48
CA GLU A 27 -21.39 8.83 28.01
C GLU A 27 -22.58 7.93 27.63
N ASP A 28 -23.82 8.42 27.66
CA ASP A 28 -24.99 7.68 27.16
C ASP A 28 -24.97 7.51 25.65
N ARG A 29 -24.41 8.47 24.88
CA ARG A 29 -24.18 8.34 23.45
C ARG A 29 -23.03 7.38 23.11
N SER A 30 -21.97 7.32 23.93
CA SER A 30 -20.89 6.35 23.80
C SER A 30 -21.31 4.90 24.09
N ARG A 31 -22.42 4.72 24.84
CA ARG A 31 -23.10 3.43 25.05
C ARG A 31 -24.01 3.01 23.90
N ILE A 32 -24.12 3.77 22.80
CA ILE A 32 -24.77 3.30 21.59
C ILE A 32 -23.88 2.18 21.02
N ARG A 33 -24.10 0.96 21.51
CA ARG A 33 -23.45 -0.26 21.02
C ARG A 33 -23.62 -0.31 19.50
N ARG A 34 -22.51 -0.45 18.80
CA ARG A 34 -22.44 -0.84 17.39
C ARG A 34 -23.56 -1.86 17.12
N LYS A 35 -24.48 -1.53 16.24
CA LYS A 35 -25.55 -2.44 15.87
C LYS A 35 -24.91 -3.57 15.05
N LYS A 36 -24.65 -4.71 15.68
CA LYS A 36 -24.09 -5.89 14.99
C LYS A 36 -25.00 -6.27 13.83
N MET A 37 -24.41 -6.73 12.73
CA MET A 37 -25.18 -7.33 11.64
C MET A 37 -26.10 -8.42 12.17
N LYS A 38 -27.30 -8.53 11.61
CA LYS A 38 -28.21 -9.64 11.90
C LYS A 38 -27.58 -10.96 11.43
N GLN A 39 -27.88 -12.06 12.12
CA GLN A 39 -27.35 -13.39 11.78
C GLN A 39 -27.60 -13.76 10.30
N ASN A 40 -28.79 -13.45 9.79
CA ASN A 40 -29.14 -13.72 8.40
C ASN A 40 -28.29 -12.89 7.41
N ASP A 41 -27.98 -11.63 7.73
CA ASP A 41 -27.15 -10.77 6.88
C ASP A 41 -25.71 -11.28 6.83
N ILE A 42 -25.18 -11.81 7.96
CA ILE A 42 -23.85 -12.44 8.02
C ILE A 42 -23.77 -13.64 7.06
N VAL A 43 -24.79 -14.50 7.05
CA VAL A 43 -24.83 -15.67 6.13
C VAL A 43 -24.82 -15.21 4.66
N VAL A 44 -25.56 -14.17 4.33
CA VAL A 44 -25.62 -13.63 2.96
C VAL A 44 -24.30 -13.00 2.55
N VAL A 45 -23.65 -12.27 3.47
CA VAL A 45 -22.30 -11.70 3.23
C VAL A 45 -21.27 -12.81 3.06
N LEU A 46 -21.32 -13.87 3.88
CA LEU A 46 -20.44 -15.05 3.72
C LEU A 46 -20.63 -15.72 2.36
N ALA A 47 -21.88 -15.81 1.85
CA ALA A 47 -22.14 -16.34 0.51
C ALA A 47 -21.47 -15.50 -0.59
N ALA A 48 -21.48 -14.16 -0.47
CA ALA A 48 -20.77 -13.28 -1.40
C ALA A 48 -19.25 -13.48 -1.35
N PHE A 49 -18.65 -13.60 -0.14
CA PHE A 49 -17.23 -13.92 0.04
C PHE A 49 -16.88 -15.29 -0.58
N ALA A 50 -17.68 -16.32 -0.33
CA ALA A 50 -17.46 -17.64 -0.90
C ALA A 50 -17.52 -17.62 -2.44
N ALA A 51 -18.51 -16.96 -3.03
CA ALA A 51 -18.63 -16.80 -4.47
C ALA A 51 -17.43 -16.09 -5.09
N TYR A 52 -16.97 -15.00 -4.45
CA TYR A 52 -15.77 -14.27 -4.87
C TYR A 52 -14.52 -15.16 -4.80
N LEU A 53 -14.28 -15.87 -3.69
CA LEU A 53 -13.11 -16.73 -3.54
C LEU A 53 -13.11 -17.90 -4.53
N ILE A 54 -14.27 -18.53 -4.76
CA ILE A 54 -14.41 -19.57 -5.78
C ILE A 54 -14.04 -19.03 -7.17
N LEU A 55 -14.52 -17.84 -7.53
CA LEU A 55 -14.20 -17.20 -8.79
C LEU A 55 -12.68 -16.99 -8.93
N MET A 56 -12.00 -16.48 -7.90
CA MET A 56 -10.55 -16.25 -7.90
C MET A 56 -9.77 -17.57 -8.06
N VAL A 57 -10.16 -18.61 -7.32
CA VAL A 57 -9.56 -19.96 -7.39
C VAL A 57 -9.72 -20.56 -8.78
N VAL A 58 -10.90 -20.45 -9.40
CA VAL A 58 -11.16 -20.97 -10.76
C VAL A 58 -10.26 -20.27 -11.78
N ILE A 59 -10.14 -18.94 -11.70
CA ILE A 59 -9.27 -18.17 -12.61
C ILE A 59 -7.80 -18.59 -12.41
N GLY A 60 -7.34 -18.67 -11.16
CA GLY A 60 -5.99 -19.12 -10.82
C GLY A 60 -5.69 -20.51 -11.41
N ALA A 61 -6.60 -21.47 -11.25
CA ALA A 61 -6.45 -22.83 -11.76
C ALA A 61 -6.40 -22.89 -13.31
N VAL A 62 -7.18 -22.05 -14.00
CA VAL A 62 -7.17 -21.97 -15.48
C VAL A 62 -5.81 -21.45 -15.97
N TYR A 63 -5.27 -20.41 -15.34
CA TYR A 63 -3.99 -19.83 -15.75
C TYR A 63 -2.78 -20.65 -15.32
N MET A 64 -2.86 -21.37 -14.20
CA MET A 64 -1.82 -22.33 -13.78
C MET A 64 -1.51 -23.36 -14.86
N LYS A 65 -2.55 -23.85 -15.58
CA LYS A 65 -2.38 -24.81 -16.69
C LYS A 65 -1.69 -24.22 -17.91
N LYS A 66 -1.65 -22.89 -18.05
CA LYS A 66 -1.02 -22.17 -19.17
C LYS A 66 0.46 -21.85 -18.94
N THR A 67 0.91 -21.87 -17.69
CA THR A 67 2.30 -21.57 -17.29
C THR A 67 3.20 -22.76 -17.59
N LYS A 68 4.16 -22.61 -18.51
CA LYS A 68 5.00 -23.72 -19.01
C LYS A 68 6.44 -23.65 -18.54
N ASN A 69 6.97 -22.46 -18.31
CA ASN A 69 8.39 -22.23 -18.01
C ASN A 69 8.57 -21.10 -16.97
N SER A 70 9.80 -20.86 -16.54
CA SER A 70 10.15 -19.79 -15.58
C SER A 70 9.84 -18.40 -16.11
N GLU A 71 9.98 -18.11 -17.39
CA GLU A 71 9.67 -16.81 -17.97
C GLU A 71 8.16 -16.52 -17.89
N ASP A 72 7.33 -17.53 -18.19
CA ASP A 72 5.88 -17.44 -18.01
C ASP A 72 5.52 -17.25 -16.52
N TYR A 73 6.21 -17.97 -15.64
CA TYR A 73 5.90 -17.94 -14.20
C TYR A 73 6.27 -16.60 -13.55
N PHE A 74 7.43 -16.01 -13.87
CA PHE A 74 7.93 -14.80 -13.20
C PHE A 74 7.57 -13.50 -13.90
N LEU A 75 7.35 -13.49 -15.23
CA LEU A 75 7.06 -12.27 -15.99
C LEU A 75 5.96 -12.44 -17.06
N GLY A 76 5.28 -13.60 -17.12
CA GLY A 76 4.18 -13.84 -18.05
C GLY A 76 4.55 -13.72 -19.52
N GLY A 77 5.81 -14.06 -19.90
CA GLY A 77 6.30 -14.00 -21.29
C GLY A 77 6.22 -12.60 -21.91
N ARG A 78 6.20 -11.53 -21.12
CA ARG A 78 6.00 -10.12 -21.55
C ARG A 78 4.74 -9.94 -22.42
N GLY A 79 3.66 -10.63 -22.08
CA GLY A 79 2.42 -10.67 -22.87
C GLY A 79 1.28 -9.77 -22.38
N LEU A 80 1.50 -8.90 -21.37
CA LEU A 80 0.43 -8.10 -20.78
C LEU A 80 -0.16 -7.08 -21.76
N SER A 81 -1.49 -7.08 -21.88
CA SER A 81 -2.24 -6.02 -22.54
C SER A 81 -2.27 -4.76 -21.68
N GLY A 82 -2.57 -3.60 -22.30
CA GLY A 82 -2.58 -2.33 -21.62
C GLY A 82 -3.57 -2.24 -20.47
N TRP A 83 -4.74 -2.81 -20.59
CA TRP A 83 -5.75 -2.85 -19.53
C TRP A 83 -5.29 -3.69 -18.34
N VAL A 84 -4.84 -4.92 -18.62
CA VAL A 84 -4.39 -5.84 -17.57
C VAL A 84 -3.16 -5.27 -16.84
N ALA A 85 -2.19 -4.73 -17.59
CA ALA A 85 -1.00 -4.14 -16.98
C ALA A 85 -1.30 -2.93 -16.09
N ALA A 86 -2.22 -2.04 -16.53
CA ALA A 86 -2.63 -0.88 -15.75
C ALA A 86 -3.31 -1.30 -14.45
N LEU A 87 -4.38 -2.10 -14.54
CA LEU A 87 -5.15 -2.47 -13.37
C LEU A 87 -4.36 -3.41 -12.43
N SER A 88 -3.54 -4.31 -12.99
CA SER A 88 -2.66 -5.14 -12.16
C SER A 88 -1.62 -4.30 -11.42
N ALA A 89 -0.99 -3.32 -12.07
CA ALA A 89 -0.05 -2.43 -11.38
C ALA A 89 -0.74 -1.67 -10.24
N GLN A 90 -1.95 -1.15 -10.49
CA GLN A 90 -2.69 -0.39 -9.47
C GLN A 90 -3.26 -1.29 -8.37
N ALA A 91 -3.85 -2.43 -8.71
CA ALA A 91 -4.40 -3.35 -7.71
C ALA A 91 -3.32 -3.96 -6.82
N SER A 92 -2.13 -4.25 -7.36
CA SER A 92 -1.01 -4.77 -6.55
C SER A 92 -0.32 -3.70 -5.69
N ASP A 93 -0.47 -2.43 -6.02
CA ASP A 93 0.00 -1.29 -5.24
C ASP A 93 -1.01 -0.89 -4.16
N MET A 94 -2.26 -0.73 -4.57
CA MET A 94 -3.35 -0.19 -3.76
C MET A 94 -3.95 -1.25 -2.83
N SER A 95 -3.25 -1.57 -1.76
CA SER A 95 -3.60 -2.58 -0.76
C SER A 95 -4.61 -2.08 0.30
N GLY A 96 -4.63 -2.74 1.44
CA GLY A 96 -5.36 -2.28 2.63
C GLY A 96 -5.02 -0.83 3.04
N TRP A 97 -3.86 -0.30 2.67
CA TRP A 97 -3.54 1.10 2.97
C TRP A 97 -4.47 2.09 2.27
N LEU A 98 -4.86 1.85 1.00
CA LEU A 98 -5.77 2.72 0.27
C LEU A 98 -7.21 2.64 0.78
N LEU A 99 -7.68 1.43 1.11
CA LEU A 99 -9.09 1.17 1.44
C LEU A 99 -9.37 1.29 2.95
N MET A 100 -8.35 1.21 3.78
CA MET A 100 -8.45 1.24 5.24
C MET A 100 -7.52 2.29 5.86
N GLY A 101 -6.23 2.27 5.53
CA GLY A 101 -5.19 3.11 6.11
C GLY A 101 -5.42 4.60 5.85
N LEU A 102 -5.41 5.03 4.58
CA LEU A 102 -5.60 6.44 4.19
C LEU A 102 -6.97 6.98 4.60
N PRO A 103 -8.10 6.29 4.33
CA PRO A 103 -9.40 6.74 4.83
C PRO A 103 -9.45 6.84 6.35
N GLY A 104 -8.85 5.89 7.08
CA GLY A 104 -8.77 5.90 8.54
C GLY A 104 -7.98 7.09 9.09
N THR A 105 -6.88 7.44 8.44
CA THR A 105 -6.06 8.59 8.81
C THR A 105 -6.78 9.91 8.54
N VAL A 106 -7.45 10.03 7.38
CA VAL A 106 -8.30 11.20 7.04
C VAL A 106 -9.49 11.30 7.99
N TYR A 107 -10.13 10.17 8.33
CA TYR A 107 -11.21 10.13 9.31
C TYR A 107 -10.79 10.68 10.68
N ALA A 108 -9.57 10.34 11.11
CA ALA A 108 -9.03 10.78 12.41
C ALA A 108 -8.57 12.23 12.42
N LEU A 109 -7.83 12.65 11.38
CA LEU A 109 -7.03 13.89 11.37
C LEU A 109 -7.50 14.94 10.35
N GLY A 110 -8.46 14.58 9.48
CA GLY A 110 -9.02 15.50 8.49
C GLY A 110 -8.27 15.52 7.15
N THR A 111 -8.71 16.43 6.30
CA THR A 111 -8.30 16.53 4.88
C THR A 111 -6.82 16.89 4.69
N GLY A 112 -6.15 17.43 5.71
CA GLY A 112 -4.70 17.67 5.66
C GLY A 112 -3.87 16.42 5.37
N GLN A 113 -4.39 15.22 5.66
CA GLN A 113 -3.75 13.95 5.30
C GLN A 113 -3.81 13.63 3.79
N ALA A 114 -4.59 14.38 3.02
CA ALA A 114 -4.65 14.22 1.57
C ALA A 114 -3.34 14.61 0.84
N TRP A 115 -2.39 15.28 1.50
CA TRP A 115 -1.05 15.49 0.93
C TRP A 115 -0.33 14.19 0.60
N ILE A 116 -0.61 13.09 1.35
CA ILE A 116 -0.15 11.74 1.01
C ILE A 116 -0.69 11.33 -0.36
N ALA A 117 -1.99 11.51 -0.59
CA ALA A 117 -2.64 11.20 -1.86
C ALA A 117 -2.09 12.05 -3.02
N VAL A 118 -1.84 13.34 -2.78
CA VAL A 118 -1.21 14.24 -3.77
C VAL A 118 0.19 13.73 -4.14
N GLY A 119 1.02 13.42 -3.14
CA GLY A 119 2.36 12.88 -3.36
C GLY A 119 2.34 11.58 -4.16
N LEU A 120 1.47 10.64 -3.78
CA LEU A 120 1.32 9.35 -4.46
C LEU A 120 0.81 9.53 -5.90
N PHE A 121 -0.14 10.42 -6.14
CA PHE A 121 -0.59 10.75 -7.49
C PHE A 121 0.57 11.26 -8.38
N LEU A 122 1.31 12.24 -7.89
CA LEU A 122 2.45 12.82 -8.62
C LEU A 122 3.54 11.76 -8.88
N GLY A 123 3.83 10.92 -7.88
CA GLY A 123 4.79 9.82 -8.01
C GLY A 123 4.34 8.79 -9.05
N THR A 124 3.07 8.42 -9.06
CA THR A 124 2.50 7.52 -10.07
C THR A 124 2.62 8.11 -11.48
N VAL A 125 2.23 9.38 -11.66
CA VAL A 125 2.35 10.07 -12.96
C VAL A 125 3.81 10.06 -13.42
N PHE A 126 4.75 10.44 -12.55
CA PHE A 126 6.17 10.42 -12.87
C PHE A 126 6.66 9.01 -13.25
N ASN A 127 6.29 7.99 -12.51
CA ASN A 127 6.69 6.60 -12.75
C ASN A 127 6.19 6.09 -14.11
N TRP A 128 4.91 6.32 -14.42
CA TRP A 128 4.31 5.90 -15.70
C TRP A 128 4.83 6.71 -16.90
N VAL A 129 5.08 8.00 -16.74
CA VAL A 129 5.50 8.88 -17.84
C VAL A 129 7.01 8.76 -18.10
N CYS A 130 7.83 8.82 -17.05
CA CYS A 130 9.29 8.92 -17.18
C CYS A 130 9.99 7.57 -17.15
N ILE A 131 9.58 6.66 -16.24
CA ILE A 131 10.32 5.42 -15.97
C ILE A 131 9.85 4.26 -16.85
N SER A 132 8.55 4.05 -16.98
CA SER A 132 7.97 2.81 -17.51
C SER A 132 8.52 2.40 -18.88
N SER A 133 8.52 3.32 -19.84
CA SER A 133 8.96 3.08 -21.22
C SER A 133 10.47 2.76 -21.29
N ARG A 134 11.26 3.52 -20.55
CA ARG A 134 12.72 3.36 -20.58
C ARG A 134 13.17 2.09 -19.84
N LEU A 135 12.56 1.79 -18.71
CA LEU A 135 12.82 0.56 -17.94
C LEU A 135 12.48 -0.68 -18.78
N ARG A 136 11.29 -0.70 -19.42
CA ARG A 136 10.90 -1.82 -20.29
C ARG A 136 11.94 -2.08 -21.39
N ARG A 137 12.35 -1.06 -22.13
CA ARG A 137 13.37 -1.19 -23.18
C ARG A 137 14.71 -1.65 -22.63
N TYR A 138 15.13 -1.05 -21.50
CA TYR A 138 16.43 -1.39 -20.92
C TYR A 138 16.49 -2.83 -20.43
N THR A 139 15.44 -3.33 -19.78
CA THR A 139 15.41 -4.72 -19.30
C THR A 139 15.47 -5.75 -20.43
N ILE A 140 14.96 -5.43 -21.63
CA ILE A 140 15.08 -6.28 -22.81
C ILE A 140 16.53 -6.28 -23.32
N VAL A 141 17.13 -5.09 -23.45
CA VAL A 141 18.51 -4.94 -23.93
C VAL A 141 19.52 -5.52 -22.93
N ALA A 142 19.27 -5.35 -21.63
CA ALA A 142 20.07 -5.92 -20.55
C ALA A 142 19.73 -7.40 -20.34
N ASN A 143 20.07 -8.23 -21.33
CA ASN A 143 19.95 -9.69 -21.32
C ASN A 143 18.55 -10.22 -20.96
N ASN A 144 17.49 -9.58 -21.47
CA ASN A 144 16.10 -9.95 -21.20
C ASN A 144 15.80 -10.19 -19.70
N SER A 145 16.25 -9.27 -18.84
CA SER A 145 16.14 -9.40 -17.38
C SER A 145 14.68 -9.58 -16.94
N LEU A 146 14.41 -10.64 -16.17
CA LEU A 146 13.05 -11.01 -15.72
C LEU A 146 12.69 -10.42 -14.36
N THR A 147 13.70 -10.09 -13.55
CA THR A 147 13.53 -9.50 -12.19
C THR A 147 14.28 -8.17 -12.11
N LEU A 148 13.93 -7.34 -11.15
CA LEU A 148 14.64 -6.08 -10.89
C LEU A 148 16.09 -6.34 -10.41
N PRO A 149 16.38 -7.31 -9.52
CA PRO A 149 17.75 -7.70 -9.19
C PRO A 149 18.57 -8.14 -10.40
N ALA A 150 18.00 -8.98 -11.27
CA ALA A 150 18.67 -9.41 -12.51
C ALA A 150 18.92 -8.23 -13.49
N TYR A 151 18.02 -7.24 -13.52
CA TYR A 151 18.26 -6.01 -14.28
C TYR A 151 19.49 -5.26 -13.78
N PHE A 152 19.65 -5.09 -12.47
CA PHE A 152 20.83 -4.41 -11.93
C PHE A 152 22.12 -5.22 -12.19
N GLU A 153 22.10 -6.55 -12.00
CA GLU A 153 23.23 -7.42 -12.32
C GLU A 153 23.66 -7.22 -13.78
N ASN A 154 22.74 -7.34 -14.72
CA ASN A 154 23.01 -7.25 -16.14
C ASN A 154 23.40 -5.82 -16.56
N ARG A 155 22.72 -4.79 -16.03
CA ARG A 155 22.97 -3.38 -16.34
C ARG A 155 24.37 -2.93 -15.96
N PHE A 156 24.89 -3.43 -14.85
CA PHE A 156 26.22 -3.06 -14.34
C PHE A 156 27.29 -4.13 -14.56
N ARG A 157 26.98 -5.19 -15.33
CA ARG A 157 27.88 -6.31 -15.63
C ARG A 157 28.50 -6.92 -14.37
N ASP A 158 27.70 -7.14 -13.32
CA ASP A 158 28.15 -7.66 -12.04
C ASP A 158 28.47 -9.16 -12.11
N LYS A 159 29.72 -9.48 -12.43
CA LYS A 159 30.22 -10.87 -12.52
C LYS A 159 30.20 -11.61 -11.17
N LYS A 160 30.20 -10.88 -10.04
CA LYS A 160 30.22 -11.47 -8.69
C LYS A 160 28.80 -11.63 -8.09
N ARG A 161 27.76 -11.18 -8.81
CA ARG A 161 26.36 -11.27 -8.40
C ARG A 161 26.03 -10.58 -7.06
N VAL A 162 26.83 -9.58 -6.69
CA VAL A 162 26.63 -8.82 -5.45
C VAL A 162 25.34 -8.01 -5.50
N LEU A 163 25.07 -7.33 -6.63
CA LEU A 163 23.83 -6.57 -6.84
C LEU A 163 22.61 -7.49 -6.81
N LEU A 164 22.71 -8.67 -7.43
CA LEU A 164 21.65 -9.66 -7.39
C LEU A 164 21.33 -10.07 -5.94
N LEU A 165 22.36 -10.41 -5.15
CA LEU A 165 22.20 -10.83 -3.75
C LEU A 165 21.67 -9.71 -2.86
N VAL A 166 22.29 -8.51 -2.89
CA VAL A 166 21.91 -7.38 -2.03
C VAL A 166 20.48 -6.92 -2.34
N SER A 167 20.13 -6.82 -3.63
CA SER A 167 18.77 -6.46 -4.02
C SER A 167 17.74 -7.49 -3.54
N SER A 168 18.04 -8.78 -3.69
CA SER A 168 17.14 -9.85 -3.24
C SER A 168 16.95 -9.85 -1.73
N ILE A 169 17.99 -9.59 -0.93
CA ILE A 169 17.89 -9.48 0.52
C ILE A 169 16.99 -8.29 0.91
N VAL A 170 17.18 -7.12 0.30
CA VAL A 170 16.36 -5.93 0.54
C VAL A 170 14.89 -6.21 0.22
N ILE A 171 14.61 -6.88 -0.91
CA ILE A 171 13.25 -7.29 -1.29
C ILE A 171 12.63 -8.18 -0.20
N VAL A 172 13.34 -9.21 0.25
CA VAL A 172 12.84 -10.15 1.26
C VAL A 172 12.52 -9.44 2.58
N ILE A 173 13.41 -8.57 3.06
CA ILE A 173 13.22 -7.85 4.33
C ILE A 173 11.98 -6.96 4.29
N PHE A 174 11.87 -6.08 3.31
CA PHE A 174 10.81 -5.08 3.29
C PHE A 174 9.47 -5.65 2.80
N PHE A 175 9.46 -6.62 1.90
CA PHE A 175 8.21 -7.29 1.55
C PHE A 175 7.69 -8.22 2.64
N LEU A 176 8.53 -8.73 3.53
CA LEU A 176 8.06 -9.42 4.73
C LEU A 176 7.18 -8.49 5.59
N VAL A 177 7.65 -7.26 5.86
CA VAL A 177 6.89 -6.26 6.62
C VAL A 177 5.62 -5.84 5.87
N TYR A 178 5.72 -5.64 4.56
CA TYR A 178 4.56 -5.26 3.76
C TYR A 178 3.51 -6.38 3.70
N THR A 179 3.91 -7.64 3.56
CA THR A 179 3.01 -8.80 3.62
C THR A 179 2.32 -8.88 4.99
N ALA A 180 3.03 -8.56 6.08
CA ALA A 180 2.43 -8.51 7.41
C ALA A 180 1.32 -7.45 7.50
N SER A 181 1.44 -6.30 6.82
CA SER A 181 0.37 -5.31 6.75
C SER A 181 -0.87 -5.85 6.04
N ALA A 182 -0.69 -6.61 4.96
CA ALA A 182 -1.79 -7.24 4.24
C ALA A 182 -2.51 -8.28 5.11
N LEU A 183 -1.77 -9.12 5.84
CA LEU A 183 -2.36 -10.08 6.78
C LEU A 183 -3.11 -9.37 7.91
N SER A 184 -2.54 -8.29 8.47
CA SER A 184 -3.20 -7.48 9.50
C SER A 184 -4.50 -6.86 8.97
N ALA A 185 -4.50 -6.34 7.75
CA ALA A 185 -5.70 -5.79 7.11
C ALA A 185 -6.78 -6.87 6.92
N GLY A 186 -6.40 -8.08 6.49
CA GLY A 186 -7.29 -9.23 6.40
C GLY A 186 -7.88 -9.62 7.75
N GLY A 187 -7.07 -9.69 8.80
CA GLY A 187 -7.50 -9.95 10.16
C GLY A 187 -8.51 -8.91 10.66
N LYS A 188 -8.23 -7.61 10.45
CA LYS A 188 -9.14 -6.51 10.80
C LYS A 188 -10.44 -6.57 10.01
N LEU A 189 -10.38 -6.92 8.71
CA LEU A 189 -11.58 -7.08 7.87
C LEU A 189 -12.50 -8.17 8.42
N PHE A 190 -11.98 -9.40 8.59
CA PHE A 190 -12.78 -10.53 9.08
C PHE A 190 -13.27 -10.30 10.52
N HIS A 191 -12.43 -9.73 11.39
CA HIS A 191 -12.84 -9.35 12.75
C HIS A 191 -13.99 -8.34 12.73
N SER A 192 -13.89 -7.28 11.92
CA SER A 192 -14.90 -6.23 11.84
C SER A 192 -16.22 -6.71 11.24
N VAL A 193 -16.17 -7.55 10.20
CA VAL A 193 -17.36 -8.03 9.49
C VAL A 193 -18.09 -9.11 10.28
N PHE A 194 -17.36 -10.09 10.80
CA PHE A 194 -17.96 -11.30 11.39
C PHE A 194 -17.98 -11.29 12.92
N GLY A 195 -17.31 -10.32 13.56
CA GLY A 195 -17.26 -10.20 15.01
C GLY A 195 -16.51 -11.33 15.73
N ILE A 196 -15.67 -12.07 15.01
CA ILE A 196 -14.80 -13.14 15.55
C ILE A 196 -13.53 -12.55 16.16
N ASP A 197 -12.87 -13.33 17.03
CA ASP A 197 -11.57 -12.89 17.60
C ASP A 197 -10.55 -12.53 16.51
N TYR A 198 -9.72 -11.50 16.77
CA TYR A 198 -8.75 -11.01 15.81
C TYR A 198 -7.75 -12.08 15.35
N HIS A 199 -7.25 -12.92 16.26
CA HIS A 199 -6.24 -13.92 15.93
C HIS A 199 -6.82 -15.07 15.09
N ILE A 200 -8.09 -15.42 15.34
CA ILE A 200 -8.84 -16.36 14.49
C ILE A 200 -9.10 -15.73 13.11
N ALA A 201 -9.51 -14.46 13.07
CA ALA A 201 -9.71 -13.72 11.83
C ALA A 201 -8.42 -13.61 11.01
N LEU A 202 -7.28 -13.34 11.67
CA LEU A 202 -5.95 -13.28 11.07
C LEU A 202 -5.56 -14.64 10.48
N ALA A 203 -5.81 -15.75 11.20
CA ALA A 203 -5.52 -17.09 10.70
C ALA A 203 -6.36 -17.44 9.47
N ILE A 204 -7.66 -17.13 9.49
CA ILE A 204 -8.54 -17.31 8.32
C ILE A 204 -8.04 -16.50 7.13
N GLY A 205 -7.73 -15.21 7.33
CA GLY A 205 -7.21 -14.32 6.29
C GLY A 205 -5.89 -14.84 5.69
N ALA A 206 -4.98 -15.31 6.53
CA ALA A 206 -3.72 -15.89 6.08
C ALA A 206 -3.92 -17.15 5.23
N VAL A 207 -4.80 -18.06 5.66
CA VAL A 207 -5.12 -19.28 4.89
C VAL A 207 -5.74 -18.92 3.53
N VAL A 208 -6.67 -17.98 3.48
CA VAL A 208 -7.30 -17.51 2.24
C VAL A 208 -6.26 -16.95 1.27
N ILE A 209 -5.37 -16.07 1.74
CA ILE A 209 -4.32 -15.47 0.91
C ILE A 209 -3.35 -16.55 0.40
N LEU A 210 -2.90 -17.44 1.29
CA LEU A 210 -1.97 -18.52 0.92
C LEU A 210 -2.58 -19.49 -0.10
N ALA A 211 -3.80 -19.96 0.14
CA ALA A 211 -4.46 -20.92 -0.75
C ALA A 211 -4.55 -20.39 -2.19
N TYR A 212 -4.80 -19.09 -2.33
CA TYR A 212 -4.87 -18.43 -3.63
C TYR A 212 -3.48 -18.21 -4.26
N THR A 213 -2.51 -17.70 -3.49
CA THR A 213 -1.15 -17.38 -4.00
C THR A 213 -0.42 -18.62 -4.54
N PHE A 214 -0.69 -19.81 -3.97
CA PHE A 214 -0.10 -21.07 -4.46
C PHE A 214 -0.53 -21.47 -5.87
N MET A 215 -1.67 -21.00 -6.35
CA MET A 215 -2.28 -21.49 -7.57
C MET A 215 -1.80 -20.74 -8.83
N GLY A 216 -1.21 -19.55 -8.69
CA GLY A 216 -0.90 -18.69 -9.84
C GLY A 216 0.59 -18.46 -10.07
N GLY A 217 0.99 -18.26 -11.35
CA GLY A 217 2.18 -17.51 -11.73
C GLY A 217 1.79 -16.06 -12.04
N PHE A 218 2.74 -15.27 -12.52
CA PHE A 218 2.57 -13.83 -12.77
C PHE A 218 1.35 -13.47 -13.62
N MET A 219 1.07 -14.24 -14.69
CA MET A 219 -0.08 -13.98 -15.56
C MET A 219 -1.42 -14.22 -14.84
N ALA A 220 -1.50 -15.25 -13.99
CA ALA A 220 -2.70 -15.51 -13.18
C ALA A 220 -2.96 -14.35 -12.24
N VAL A 221 -1.91 -13.91 -11.51
CA VAL A 221 -1.97 -12.74 -10.61
C VAL A 221 -2.44 -11.50 -11.38
N CYS A 222 -1.84 -11.19 -12.54
CA CYS A 222 -2.23 -9.99 -13.30
C CYS A 222 -3.68 -10.02 -13.79
N VAL A 223 -4.23 -11.17 -14.13
CA VAL A 223 -5.64 -11.30 -14.59
C VAL A 223 -6.61 -11.21 -13.42
N THR A 224 -6.28 -11.82 -12.28
CA THR A 224 -7.10 -11.64 -11.07
C THR A 224 -7.03 -10.21 -10.56
N ASP A 225 -5.86 -9.57 -10.58
CA ASP A 225 -5.68 -8.16 -10.26
C ASP A 225 -6.57 -7.23 -11.11
N PHE A 226 -6.75 -7.56 -12.40
CA PHE A 226 -7.64 -6.80 -13.28
C PHE A 226 -9.09 -6.80 -12.76
N ILE A 227 -9.60 -7.95 -12.34
CA ILE A 227 -10.96 -8.08 -11.78
C ILE A 227 -11.01 -7.40 -10.41
N GLN A 228 -10.02 -7.63 -9.58
CA GLN A 228 -9.89 -7.08 -8.24
C GLN A 228 -9.81 -5.56 -8.27
N GLY A 229 -8.96 -4.99 -9.11
CA GLY A 229 -8.83 -3.54 -9.29
C GLY A 229 -10.11 -2.89 -9.83
N SER A 230 -10.87 -3.60 -10.68
CA SER A 230 -12.17 -3.13 -11.14
C SER A 230 -13.20 -3.10 -9.99
N LEU A 231 -13.26 -4.16 -9.19
CA LEU A 231 -14.16 -4.24 -8.03
C LEU A 231 -13.82 -3.18 -6.97
N MET A 232 -12.53 -2.98 -6.69
CA MET A 232 -12.04 -1.94 -5.79
C MET A 232 -12.51 -0.55 -6.21
N LEU A 233 -12.34 -0.20 -7.49
CA LEU A 233 -12.71 1.13 -8.00
C LEU A 233 -14.21 1.38 -7.89
N VAL A 234 -15.03 0.38 -8.22
CA VAL A 234 -16.49 0.49 -8.09
C VAL A 234 -16.89 0.74 -6.63
N GLY A 235 -16.32 -0.02 -5.68
CA GLY A 235 -16.56 0.18 -4.26
C GLY A 235 -16.12 1.55 -3.75
N LEU A 236 -14.89 1.95 -4.11
CA LEU A 236 -14.34 3.26 -3.73
C LEU A 236 -15.18 4.43 -4.22
N LEU A 237 -15.75 4.36 -5.41
CA LEU A 237 -16.57 5.44 -5.97
C LEU A 237 -18.01 5.41 -5.45
N ALA A 238 -18.63 4.23 -5.38
CA ALA A 238 -20.04 4.11 -5.02
C ALA A 238 -20.32 4.46 -3.54
N VAL A 239 -19.47 3.99 -2.63
CA VAL A 239 -19.73 4.15 -1.18
C VAL A 239 -19.73 5.60 -0.72
N PRO A 240 -18.74 6.46 -1.06
CA PRO A 240 -18.79 7.86 -0.65
C PRO A 240 -19.94 8.63 -1.32
N VAL A 241 -20.30 8.29 -2.58
CA VAL A 241 -21.47 8.91 -3.24
C VAL A 241 -22.75 8.57 -2.49
N LEU A 242 -22.96 7.30 -2.15
CA LEU A 242 -24.14 6.88 -1.37
C LEU A 242 -24.14 7.53 0.02
N ALA A 243 -23.00 7.56 0.70
CA ALA A 243 -22.90 8.22 2.02
C ALA A 243 -23.25 9.71 1.94
N TYR A 244 -22.76 10.41 0.91
CA TYR A 244 -23.12 11.82 0.68
C TYR A 244 -24.62 12.01 0.43
N CYS A 245 -25.24 11.12 -0.35
CA CYS A 245 -26.70 11.15 -0.56
C CYS A 245 -27.49 10.95 0.75
N PHE A 246 -27.03 10.04 1.63
CA PHE A 246 -27.68 9.82 2.94
C PHE A 246 -27.46 10.96 3.93
N ILE A 247 -26.30 11.64 3.89
CA ILE A 247 -26.03 12.84 4.70
C ILE A 247 -26.97 13.98 4.26
N GLY A 248 -27.23 14.09 2.97
CA GLY A 248 -27.99 15.18 2.36
C GLY A 248 -27.17 16.44 2.12
N SER A 249 -27.51 17.16 1.05
CA SER A 249 -26.83 18.41 0.68
C SER A 249 -26.98 19.46 1.79
N GLY A 250 -25.87 20.07 2.21
CA GLY A 250 -25.84 21.11 3.23
C GLY A 250 -25.67 20.65 4.68
N ASN A 251 -25.85 19.35 4.99
CA ASN A 251 -25.75 18.86 6.36
C ASN A 251 -24.31 18.43 6.78
N LEU A 252 -23.41 18.28 5.83
CA LEU A 252 -22.05 17.76 6.08
C LEU A 252 -21.31 18.54 7.17
N ASN A 253 -21.28 19.86 7.09
CA ASN A 253 -20.55 20.70 8.04
C ASN A 253 -21.14 20.59 9.45
N ALA A 254 -22.46 20.61 9.57
CA ALA A 254 -23.15 20.45 10.85
C ALA A 254 -22.86 19.07 11.47
N MET A 255 -22.89 17.99 10.69
CA MET A 255 -22.60 16.65 11.17
C MET A 255 -21.13 16.47 11.54
N LEU A 256 -20.19 17.12 10.84
CA LEU A 256 -18.78 17.14 11.22
C LEU A 256 -18.58 17.85 12.57
N ASP A 257 -19.21 19.00 12.80
CA ASP A 257 -19.14 19.71 14.08
C ASP A 257 -19.77 18.90 15.22
N GLU A 258 -20.92 18.28 14.97
CA GLU A 258 -21.54 17.38 15.93
C GLU A 258 -20.66 16.16 16.27
N SER A 259 -19.88 15.66 15.30
CA SER A 259 -18.94 14.55 15.51
C SER A 259 -17.67 14.95 16.27
N GLN A 260 -17.59 16.22 16.73
CA GLN A 260 -16.50 16.76 17.54
C GLN A 260 -15.12 16.60 16.88
N VAL A 261 -15.03 16.91 15.58
CA VAL A 261 -13.74 16.96 14.90
C VAL A 261 -12.85 18.07 15.49
N ILE A 262 -11.54 17.80 15.56
CA ILE A 262 -10.58 18.72 16.17
C ILE A 262 -10.54 20.03 15.36
N GLY A 263 -10.75 21.18 16.03
CA GLY A 263 -10.78 22.50 15.40
C GLY A 263 -12.04 22.81 14.59
N GLY A 264 -13.10 21.96 14.69
CA GLY A 264 -14.35 22.11 13.95
C GLY A 264 -14.22 21.76 12.46
N HIS A 265 -15.36 21.82 11.73
CA HIS A 265 -15.39 21.42 10.31
C HIS A 265 -14.43 22.23 9.43
N GLN A 266 -14.22 23.53 9.71
CA GLN A 266 -13.34 24.39 8.90
C GLN A 266 -11.88 23.92 8.98
N ALA A 267 -11.38 23.57 10.16
CA ALA A 267 -10.03 23.05 10.32
C ALA A 267 -9.92 21.63 9.75
N TYR A 268 -10.90 20.80 10.02
CA TYR A 268 -10.95 19.41 9.56
C TYR A 268 -10.97 19.27 8.01
N LEU A 269 -11.67 20.18 7.32
CA LEU A 269 -11.71 20.23 5.84
C LEU A 269 -10.56 21.00 5.22
N SER A 270 -9.65 21.58 6.01
CA SER A 270 -8.51 22.34 5.51
C SER A 270 -7.35 21.42 5.15
N MET A 271 -6.73 21.66 4.00
CA MET A 271 -5.47 20.99 3.61
C MET A 271 -4.24 21.53 4.37
N THR A 272 -4.34 22.70 5.01
CA THR A 272 -3.22 23.38 5.66
C THR A 272 -3.31 23.41 7.17
N ARG A 273 -4.40 22.89 7.76
CA ARG A 273 -4.62 22.88 9.21
C ARG A 273 -4.65 21.45 9.76
N ASN A 274 -4.06 21.29 10.94
CA ASN A 274 -4.14 20.07 11.76
C ASN A 274 -4.77 20.46 13.11
N GLY A 275 -6.09 20.40 13.18
CA GLY A 275 -6.82 20.93 14.31
C GLY A 275 -6.65 22.46 14.44
N GLU A 276 -6.15 22.92 15.58
CA GLU A 276 -5.92 24.35 15.87
C GLU A 276 -4.61 24.88 15.27
N SER A 277 -3.65 23.99 14.94
CA SER A 277 -2.35 24.35 14.37
C SER A 277 -2.36 24.28 12.84
N SER A 278 -1.34 24.89 12.20
CA SER A 278 -1.07 24.73 10.77
C SER A 278 -0.05 23.62 10.55
N TYR A 279 -0.20 22.87 9.45
CA TYR A 279 0.85 21.94 9.03
C TYR A 279 2.17 22.69 8.77
N SER A 280 3.24 22.17 9.32
CA SER A 280 4.59 22.64 9.00
C SER A 280 5.00 22.23 7.59
N PHE A 281 6.00 22.93 7.03
CA PHE A 281 6.59 22.53 5.75
C PHE A 281 7.13 21.09 5.78
N ILE A 282 7.74 20.68 6.90
CA ILE A 282 8.31 19.33 7.08
C ILE A 282 7.20 18.27 7.02
N GLU A 283 6.05 18.49 7.64
CA GLU A 283 4.93 17.56 7.62
C GLU A 283 4.35 17.42 6.20
N ILE A 284 4.13 18.53 5.49
CA ILE A 284 3.64 18.49 4.10
C ILE A 284 4.66 17.81 3.18
N PHE A 285 5.95 18.17 3.32
CA PHE A 285 7.01 17.55 2.54
C PHE A 285 7.13 16.05 2.80
N SER A 286 7.02 15.62 4.06
CA SER A 286 7.02 14.20 4.46
C SER A 286 5.87 13.44 3.83
N GLN A 287 4.67 14.03 3.78
CA GLN A 287 3.50 13.42 3.15
C GLN A 287 3.66 13.35 1.62
N LEU A 288 4.16 14.40 0.98
CA LEU A 288 4.44 14.42 -0.46
C LEU A 288 5.52 13.40 -0.86
N ALA A 289 6.50 13.19 0.02
CA ALA A 289 7.61 12.26 -0.23
C ALA A 289 7.16 10.80 -0.44
N TRP A 290 5.94 10.41 -0.04
CA TRP A 290 5.38 9.09 -0.36
C TRP A 290 5.44 8.76 -1.85
N GLY A 291 5.29 9.77 -2.71
CA GLY A 291 5.38 9.62 -4.16
C GLY A 291 6.74 9.12 -4.67
N LEU A 292 7.83 9.40 -3.96
CA LEU A 292 9.18 8.93 -4.33
C LEU A 292 9.28 7.40 -4.34
N GLY A 293 8.49 6.73 -3.48
CA GLY A 293 8.49 5.27 -3.38
C GLY A 293 8.16 4.57 -4.68
N TYR A 294 7.30 5.14 -5.54
CA TYR A 294 6.92 4.51 -6.81
C TYR A 294 8.10 4.15 -7.71
N CYS A 295 9.17 4.93 -7.66
CA CYS A 295 10.37 4.68 -8.45
C CYS A 295 11.09 3.38 -8.05
N GLY A 296 10.85 2.88 -6.82
CA GLY A 296 11.57 1.75 -6.25
C GLY A 296 10.72 0.50 -5.96
N MET A 297 9.44 0.44 -6.33
CA MET A 297 8.57 -0.70 -6.02
C MET A 297 8.71 -1.86 -7.00
N PRO A 298 9.37 -2.98 -6.63
CA PRO A 298 9.65 -4.06 -7.57
C PRO A 298 8.39 -4.67 -8.20
N HIS A 299 7.32 -4.85 -7.43
CA HIS A 299 6.06 -5.42 -7.92
C HIS A 299 5.34 -4.52 -8.94
N ILE A 300 5.47 -3.19 -8.85
CA ILE A 300 4.95 -2.24 -9.84
C ILE A 300 5.84 -2.22 -11.09
N LEU A 301 7.16 -2.10 -10.89
CA LEU A 301 8.14 -2.02 -11.98
C LEU A 301 8.12 -3.26 -12.87
N THR A 302 7.89 -4.45 -12.31
CA THR A 302 7.75 -5.68 -13.09
C THR A 302 6.57 -5.65 -14.05
N ARG A 303 5.47 -4.93 -13.73
CA ARG A 303 4.34 -4.77 -14.66
C ARG A 303 4.75 -3.97 -15.90
N PHE A 304 5.60 -2.94 -15.75
CA PHE A 304 6.15 -2.21 -16.90
C PHE A 304 7.02 -3.11 -17.79
N MET A 305 7.85 -3.95 -17.16
CA MET A 305 8.71 -4.89 -17.85
C MET A 305 7.88 -5.93 -18.64
N ALA A 306 6.72 -6.32 -18.14
CA ALA A 306 5.87 -7.38 -18.68
C ALA A 306 4.91 -6.95 -19.80
N VAL A 307 4.77 -5.66 -20.09
CA VAL A 307 3.86 -5.17 -21.13
C VAL A 307 4.32 -5.62 -22.52
N LYS A 308 3.38 -6.05 -23.38
CA LYS A 308 3.64 -6.62 -24.68
C LYS A 308 4.44 -5.70 -25.62
N ASN A 309 4.07 -4.44 -25.72
CA ASN A 309 4.72 -3.45 -26.59
C ASN A 309 4.49 -2.02 -26.09
N GLN A 310 5.12 -1.04 -26.76
CA GLN A 310 5.02 0.38 -26.40
C GLN A 310 3.61 0.95 -26.57
N LYS A 311 2.85 0.49 -27.56
CA LYS A 311 1.45 0.95 -27.76
C LYS A 311 0.59 0.55 -26.57
N GLU A 312 0.71 -0.69 -26.09
CA GLU A 312 -0.01 -1.15 -24.90
C GLU A 312 0.49 -0.44 -23.64
N LEU A 313 1.77 -0.10 -23.54
CA LEU A 313 2.32 0.66 -22.41
C LEU A 313 1.78 2.09 -22.35
N LYS A 314 1.66 2.79 -23.51
CA LYS A 314 1.03 4.12 -23.59
C LYS A 314 -0.44 4.07 -23.14
N LYS A 315 -1.16 3.01 -23.55
CA LYS A 315 -2.54 2.77 -23.11
C LYS A 315 -2.61 2.52 -21.61
N SER A 316 -1.73 1.67 -21.05
CA SER A 316 -1.65 1.42 -19.61
C SER A 316 -1.43 2.69 -18.80
N ARG A 317 -0.57 3.58 -19.27
CA ARG A 317 -0.26 4.88 -18.63
C ARG A 317 -1.52 5.70 -18.39
N VAL A 318 -2.33 5.88 -19.44
CA VAL A 318 -3.55 6.70 -19.35
C VAL A 318 -4.55 6.07 -18.38
N ILE A 319 -4.78 4.76 -18.49
CA ILE A 319 -5.71 4.03 -17.63
C ILE A 319 -5.27 4.11 -16.17
N ALA A 320 -3.98 3.86 -15.89
CA ALA A 320 -3.45 3.88 -14.54
C ALA A 320 -3.53 5.26 -13.87
N ILE A 321 -3.22 6.33 -14.61
CA ILE A 321 -3.29 7.71 -14.09
C ILE A 321 -4.74 8.09 -13.75
N ILE A 322 -5.70 7.76 -14.61
CA ILE A 322 -7.12 8.03 -14.33
C ILE A 322 -7.59 7.21 -13.13
N TRP A 323 -7.26 5.93 -13.09
CA TRP A 323 -7.63 5.03 -12.00
C TRP A 323 -7.11 5.53 -10.65
N VAL A 324 -5.84 5.93 -10.59
CA VAL A 324 -5.20 6.45 -9.37
C VAL A 324 -5.82 7.77 -8.92
N ALA A 325 -6.08 8.70 -9.85
CA ALA A 325 -6.73 9.96 -9.51
C ALA A 325 -8.09 9.74 -8.84
N LEU A 326 -8.92 8.88 -9.44
CA LEU A 326 -10.25 8.57 -8.93
C LEU A 326 -10.20 7.83 -7.58
N SER A 327 -9.32 6.85 -7.44
CA SER A 327 -9.23 6.02 -6.23
C SER A 327 -8.69 6.79 -5.03
N LEU A 328 -7.65 7.62 -5.21
CA LEU A 328 -7.10 8.45 -4.14
C LEU A 328 -8.09 9.53 -3.69
N PHE A 329 -8.77 10.18 -4.63
CA PHE A 329 -9.83 11.13 -4.30
C PHE A 329 -10.95 10.45 -3.49
N ALA A 330 -11.41 9.29 -3.94
CA ALA A 330 -12.47 8.54 -3.27
C ALA A 330 -12.04 8.06 -1.87
N ALA A 331 -10.78 7.65 -1.68
CA ALA A 331 -10.26 7.25 -0.37
C ALA A 331 -10.26 8.40 0.64
N VAL A 332 -9.87 9.60 0.20
CA VAL A 332 -9.97 10.82 1.04
C VAL A 332 -11.43 11.15 1.34
N ALA A 333 -12.32 11.07 0.34
CA ALA A 333 -13.75 11.32 0.52
C ALA A 333 -14.39 10.32 1.51
N ILE A 334 -13.99 9.04 1.49
CA ILE A 334 -14.44 8.02 2.44
C ILE A 334 -14.08 8.43 3.87
N GLY A 335 -12.87 8.92 4.12
CA GLY A 335 -12.46 9.39 5.44
C GLY A 335 -13.33 10.54 5.96
N VAL A 336 -13.51 11.57 5.14
CA VAL A 336 -14.31 12.77 5.48
C VAL A 336 -15.79 12.43 5.67
N LEU A 337 -16.38 11.78 4.66
CA LEU A 337 -17.82 11.45 4.71
C LEU A 337 -18.13 10.38 5.76
N GLY A 338 -17.19 9.45 5.97
CA GLY A 338 -17.32 8.45 7.03
C GLY A 338 -17.42 9.05 8.41
N ARG A 339 -16.67 10.14 8.68
CA ARG A 339 -16.76 10.86 9.97
C ARG A 339 -18.16 11.39 10.23
N ALA A 340 -18.77 12.02 9.24
CA ALA A 340 -20.12 12.55 9.34
C ALA A 340 -21.19 11.44 9.33
N TYR A 341 -21.09 10.49 8.37
CA TYR A 341 -22.11 9.48 8.13
C TYR A 341 -22.25 8.46 9.26
N LEU A 342 -21.12 8.07 9.89
CA LEU A 342 -21.13 7.10 10.99
C LEU A 342 -21.57 7.71 12.33
N TYR A 343 -21.58 9.02 12.46
CA TYR A 343 -22.05 9.68 13.67
C TYR A 343 -23.45 9.17 14.09
N PRO A 344 -23.72 8.90 15.38
CA PRO A 344 -22.93 9.23 16.57
C PRO A 344 -21.84 8.20 16.96
N VAL A 345 -21.56 7.18 16.16
CA VAL A 345 -20.47 6.23 16.42
C VAL A 345 -19.16 6.88 15.98
N ILE A 346 -18.22 7.06 16.92
CA ILE A 346 -16.91 7.65 16.66
C ILE A 346 -15.85 6.54 16.73
N LEU A 347 -15.31 6.16 15.57
CA LEU A 347 -14.27 5.14 15.48
C LEU A 347 -12.96 5.61 16.13
N GLY A 348 -12.19 4.66 16.70
CA GLY A 348 -10.93 4.95 17.39
C GLY A 348 -11.08 5.37 18.85
N THR A 349 -12.31 5.47 19.38
CA THR A 349 -12.58 5.68 20.79
C THR A 349 -12.72 4.35 21.54
N GLU A 350 -12.64 4.40 22.87
CA GLU A 350 -12.73 3.20 23.71
C GLU A 350 -14.02 2.40 23.43
N GLY A 351 -13.88 1.10 23.23
CA GLY A 351 -14.99 0.20 22.93
C GLY A 351 -15.51 0.27 21.48
N GLN A 352 -14.92 1.09 20.61
CA GLN A 352 -15.25 1.19 19.19
C GLN A 352 -14.16 0.54 18.32
N ALA A 353 -14.49 0.30 17.03
CA ALA A 353 -13.53 -0.19 16.06
C ALA A 353 -12.44 0.86 15.76
N SER A 354 -11.29 0.40 15.25
CA SER A 354 -10.21 1.28 14.77
C SER A 354 -10.70 2.20 13.65
N THR A 355 -10.11 3.39 13.54
CA THR A 355 -10.37 4.33 12.43
C THR A 355 -10.09 3.71 11.07
N GLU A 356 -9.14 2.77 10.97
CA GLU A 356 -8.86 2.02 9.74
C GLU A 356 -10.04 1.16 9.27
N SER A 357 -11.07 0.96 10.10
CA SER A 357 -12.29 0.22 9.71
C SER A 357 -13.38 1.12 9.09
N VAL A 358 -13.14 2.41 8.89
CA VAL A 358 -14.17 3.37 8.42
C VAL A 358 -14.88 2.90 7.14
N PHE A 359 -14.16 2.41 6.16
CA PHE A 359 -14.75 1.94 4.91
C PHE A 359 -15.61 0.68 5.10
N ILE A 360 -15.15 -0.26 5.95
CA ILE A 360 -15.90 -1.46 6.32
C ILE A 360 -17.22 -1.08 7.00
N GLU A 361 -17.17 -0.16 7.96
CA GLU A 361 -18.33 0.30 8.71
C GLU A 361 -19.33 1.05 7.82
N MET A 362 -18.84 1.89 6.89
CA MET A 362 -19.69 2.57 5.90
C MET A 362 -20.42 1.56 5.01
N ILE A 363 -19.70 0.60 4.42
CA ILE A 363 -20.29 -0.46 3.58
C ILE A 363 -21.34 -1.23 4.39
N THR A 364 -20.98 -1.66 5.60
CA THR A 364 -21.88 -2.42 6.46
C THR A 364 -23.15 -1.62 6.77
N LYS A 365 -23.03 -0.36 7.19
CA LYS A 365 -24.19 0.49 7.51
C LYS A 365 -25.05 0.75 6.25
N ILE A 366 -24.47 1.17 5.14
CA ILE A 366 -25.19 1.48 3.90
C ILE A 366 -25.97 0.25 3.40
N PHE A 367 -25.30 -0.88 3.26
CA PHE A 367 -25.90 -2.00 2.56
C PHE A 367 -26.71 -2.96 3.45
N THR A 368 -26.39 -3.07 4.76
CA THR A 368 -27.16 -3.96 5.64
C THR A 368 -28.25 -3.24 6.43
N GLN A 369 -28.09 -1.95 6.72
CA GLN A 369 -29.03 -1.20 7.56
C GLN A 369 -29.93 -0.27 6.72
N ASP A 370 -29.34 0.57 5.86
CA ASP A 370 -30.08 1.61 5.14
C ASP A 370 -30.73 1.07 3.86
N LEU A 371 -29.99 0.37 3.00
CA LEU A 371 -30.51 -0.19 1.73
C LEU A 371 -31.10 -1.61 1.89
N ARG A 372 -30.72 -2.35 2.92
CA ARG A 372 -31.11 -3.75 3.16
C ARG A 372 -30.75 -4.70 2.00
N LEU A 373 -29.56 -4.52 1.44
CA LEU A 373 -28.99 -5.30 0.34
C LEU A 373 -27.70 -6.00 0.80
N PRO A 374 -27.74 -6.94 1.77
CA PRO A 374 -26.54 -7.50 2.41
C PRO A 374 -25.63 -8.24 1.43
N PHE A 375 -26.17 -8.85 0.35
CA PHE A 375 -25.34 -9.49 -0.67
C PHE A 375 -24.46 -8.48 -1.41
N ILE A 376 -25.02 -7.34 -1.80
CA ILE A 376 -24.26 -6.26 -2.46
C ILE A 376 -23.22 -5.68 -1.49
N GLY A 377 -23.58 -5.50 -0.21
CA GLY A 377 -22.63 -5.16 0.84
C GLY A 377 -21.47 -6.14 0.93
N GLY A 378 -21.76 -7.45 0.87
CA GLY A 378 -20.75 -8.50 0.80
C GLY A 378 -19.83 -8.38 -0.41
N VAL A 379 -20.36 -8.07 -1.60
CA VAL A 379 -19.57 -7.84 -2.82
C VAL A 379 -18.64 -6.62 -2.65
N PHE A 380 -19.09 -5.53 -2.06
CA PHE A 380 -18.22 -4.37 -1.78
C PHE A 380 -17.16 -4.66 -0.71
N LEU A 381 -17.49 -5.45 0.31
CA LEU A 381 -16.51 -5.94 1.29
C LEU A 381 -15.47 -6.85 0.64
N CYS A 382 -15.87 -7.67 -0.36
CA CYS A 382 -14.91 -8.40 -1.19
C CYS A 382 -13.96 -7.47 -1.96
N GLY A 383 -14.34 -6.24 -2.27
CA GLY A 383 -13.44 -5.23 -2.82
C GLY A 383 -12.26 -4.91 -1.88
N ILE A 384 -12.49 -4.88 -0.57
CA ILE A 384 -11.43 -4.70 0.43
C ILE A 384 -10.54 -5.96 0.49
N LEU A 385 -11.15 -7.15 0.51
CA LEU A 385 -10.40 -8.41 0.45
C LEU A 385 -9.59 -8.52 -0.84
N ALA A 386 -10.14 -8.07 -1.97
CA ALA A 386 -9.48 -8.01 -3.26
C ALA A 386 -8.19 -7.18 -3.22
N ALA A 387 -8.24 -6.00 -2.62
CA ALA A 387 -7.06 -5.14 -2.44
C ALA A 387 -5.98 -5.80 -1.58
N ILE A 388 -6.38 -6.48 -0.53
CA ILE A 388 -5.47 -7.21 0.36
C ILE A 388 -4.80 -8.37 -0.40
N MET A 389 -5.58 -9.17 -1.13
CA MET A 389 -5.10 -10.35 -1.84
C MET A 389 -4.19 -10.00 -3.02
N SER A 390 -4.58 -9.03 -3.88
CA SER A 390 -3.80 -8.60 -5.05
C SER A 390 -2.41 -8.08 -4.70
N THR A 391 -2.31 -7.42 -3.55
CA THR A 391 -1.02 -6.91 -3.08
C THR A 391 -0.19 -8.03 -2.44
N ALA A 392 -0.80 -8.84 -1.57
CA ALA A 392 -0.09 -9.91 -0.87
C ALA A 392 0.50 -10.95 -1.84
N ASP A 393 -0.26 -11.39 -2.86
CA ASP A 393 0.22 -12.36 -3.83
C ASP A 393 1.33 -11.79 -4.72
N SER A 394 1.22 -10.53 -5.11
CA SER A 394 2.26 -9.83 -5.88
C SER A 394 3.57 -9.70 -5.10
N GLN A 395 3.50 -9.37 -3.81
CA GLN A 395 4.66 -9.26 -2.93
C GLN A 395 5.29 -10.63 -2.66
N LEU A 396 4.45 -11.64 -2.36
CA LEU A 396 4.90 -13.01 -2.15
C LEU A 396 5.53 -13.61 -3.42
N LEU A 397 4.98 -13.33 -4.61
CA LEU A 397 5.54 -13.78 -5.88
C LEU A 397 6.91 -13.15 -6.16
N VAL A 398 7.07 -11.84 -5.97
CA VAL A 398 8.36 -11.15 -6.14
C VAL A 398 9.37 -11.65 -5.12
N THR A 399 8.99 -11.78 -3.84
CA THR A 399 9.87 -12.32 -2.81
C THR A 399 10.31 -13.75 -3.12
N ALA A 400 9.35 -14.59 -3.53
CA ALA A 400 9.64 -15.97 -3.90
C ALA A 400 10.53 -16.08 -5.14
N SER A 401 10.38 -15.17 -6.12
CA SER A 401 11.28 -15.12 -7.29
C SER A 401 12.70 -14.71 -6.91
N SER A 402 12.83 -13.71 -6.03
CA SER A 402 14.15 -13.26 -5.53
C SER A 402 14.89 -14.37 -4.78
N VAL A 403 14.18 -15.17 -3.97
CA VAL A 403 14.80 -16.29 -3.25
C VAL A 403 15.05 -17.48 -4.18
N SER A 404 14.05 -17.92 -4.95
CA SER A 404 14.14 -19.17 -5.72
C SER A 404 14.94 -19.06 -7.01
N LYS A 405 14.77 -17.94 -7.75
CA LYS A 405 15.48 -17.70 -8.99
C LYS A 405 16.81 -16.98 -8.72
N ASP A 406 16.74 -15.78 -8.15
CA ASP A 406 17.91 -14.91 -8.06
C ASP A 406 18.95 -15.46 -7.07
N ILE A 407 18.55 -15.91 -5.85
CA ILE A 407 19.49 -16.47 -4.86
C ILE A 407 19.75 -17.96 -5.12
N TYR A 408 18.71 -18.79 -5.13
CA TYR A 408 18.90 -20.24 -5.15
C TYR A 408 19.43 -20.72 -6.50
N LYS A 409 18.76 -20.42 -7.63
CA LYS A 409 19.16 -20.89 -8.95
C LYS A 409 20.42 -20.16 -9.44
N ASP A 410 20.38 -18.82 -9.46
CA ASP A 410 21.44 -18.08 -10.13
C ASP A 410 22.73 -17.98 -9.29
N ILE A 411 22.67 -17.97 -7.93
CA ILE A 411 23.87 -17.90 -7.08
C ILE A 411 24.29 -19.26 -6.57
N LEU A 412 23.39 -20.01 -5.89
CA LEU A 412 23.77 -21.19 -5.12
C LEU A 412 23.82 -22.48 -5.96
N LYS A 413 22.87 -22.69 -6.86
CA LYS A 413 22.75 -23.94 -7.67
C LYS A 413 22.38 -23.63 -9.13
N PRO A 414 23.33 -23.18 -9.96
CA PRO A 414 23.06 -22.83 -11.37
C PRO A 414 22.51 -23.98 -12.22
N GLN A 415 22.75 -25.22 -11.82
CA GLN A 415 22.28 -26.43 -12.49
C GLN A 415 20.90 -26.93 -12.00
N ALA A 416 20.23 -26.16 -11.11
CA ALA A 416 18.91 -26.57 -10.60
C ALA A 416 17.88 -26.63 -11.72
N ASP A 417 17.12 -27.71 -11.76
CA ASP A 417 16.01 -27.88 -12.69
C ASP A 417 14.80 -26.98 -12.32
N GLU A 418 13.95 -26.71 -13.31
CA GLU A 418 12.78 -25.83 -13.15
C GLU A 418 11.82 -26.31 -12.04
N LYS A 419 11.65 -27.63 -11.88
CA LYS A 419 10.77 -28.20 -10.84
C LYS A 419 11.29 -27.89 -9.43
N THR A 420 12.60 -27.99 -9.24
CA THR A 420 13.24 -27.65 -7.95
C THR A 420 13.13 -26.16 -7.66
N VAL A 421 13.33 -25.27 -8.64
CA VAL A 421 13.16 -23.82 -8.48
C VAL A 421 11.73 -23.48 -8.08
N LEU A 422 10.73 -24.06 -8.72
CA LEU A 422 9.32 -23.86 -8.36
C LEU A 422 8.99 -24.42 -6.95
N LYS A 423 9.61 -25.54 -6.54
CA LYS A 423 9.45 -26.06 -5.17
C LYS A 423 10.03 -25.09 -4.14
N VAL A 424 11.23 -24.57 -4.37
CA VAL A 424 11.86 -23.56 -3.50
C VAL A 424 10.99 -22.30 -3.44
N SER A 425 10.45 -21.84 -4.58
CA SER A 425 9.52 -20.70 -4.62
C SER A 425 8.31 -20.91 -3.70
N ARG A 426 7.65 -22.05 -3.77
CA ARG A 426 6.49 -22.39 -2.93
C ARG A 426 6.85 -22.45 -1.44
N VAL A 427 7.98 -23.05 -1.09
CA VAL A 427 8.46 -23.10 0.30
C VAL A 427 8.73 -21.69 0.81
N THR A 428 9.34 -20.82 -0.01
CA THR A 428 9.59 -19.42 0.35
C THR A 428 8.29 -18.68 0.66
N VAL A 429 7.24 -18.85 -0.15
CA VAL A 429 5.93 -18.25 0.11
C VAL A 429 5.40 -18.64 1.50
N ILE A 430 5.49 -19.93 1.87
CA ILE A 430 5.05 -20.38 3.21
C ILE A 430 5.89 -19.74 4.32
N VAL A 431 7.22 -19.78 4.19
CA VAL A 431 8.12 -19.25 5.21
C VAL A 431 7.87 -17.75 5.42
N VAL A 432 7.79 -16.98 4.34
CA VAL A 432 7.52 -15.53 4.42
C VAL A 432 6.15 -15.27 5.03
N ALA A 433 5.13 -16.02 4.66
CA ALA A 433 3.79 -15.85 5.22
C ALA A 433 3.72 -16.19 6.72
N VAL A 434 4.43 -17.22 7.19
CA VAL A 434 4.52 -17.55 8.63
C VAL A 434 5.24 -16.44 9.40
N MET A 435 6.33 -15.91 8.86
CA MET A 435 7.03 -14.78 9.50
C MET A 435 6.16 -13.50 9.49
N ALA A 436 5.48 -13.21 8.39
CA ALA A 436 4.55 -12.09 8.28
C ALA A 436 3.37 -12.22 9.26
N PHE A 437 2.86 -13.44 9.44
CA PHE A 437 1.82 -13.75 10.42
C PHE A 437 2.27 -13.44 11.86
N ALA A 438 3.51 -13.77 12.21
CA ALA A 438 4.06 -13.44 13.53
C ALA A 438 4.15 -11.90 13.75
N ILE A 439 4.53 -11.13 12.72
CA ILE A 439 4.54 -9.66 12.80
C ILE A 439 3.11 -9.10 12.91
N ALA A 440 2.15 -9.68 12.18
CA ALA A 440 0.74 -9.26 12.18
C ALA A 440 -0.01 -9.68 13.44
N TRP A 441 0.59 -10.47 14.33
CA TRP A 441 -0.06 -11.00 15.55
C TRP A 441 -0.59 -9.91 16.47
N ASN A 442 0.08 -8.76 16.56
CA ASN A 442 -0.37 -7.65 17.37
C ASN A 442 -1.50 -6.87 16.68
N PRO A 443 -2.75 -6.87 17.22
CA PRO A 443 -3.89 -6.19 16.61
C PRO A 443 -3.74 -4.66 16.59
N ASN A 444 -2.87 -4.10 17.45
CA ASN A 444 -2.63 -2.66 17.54
C ASN A 444 -1.70 -2.13 16.43
N ASN A 445 -1.07 -3.02 15.66
CA ASN A 445 -0.26 -2.58 14.52
C ASN A 445 -1.14 -1.82 13.53
N SER A 446 -0.75 -0.58 13.22
CA SER A 446 -1.39 0.20 12.17
C SER A 446 -1.01 -0.35 10.80
N ILE A 447 -1.99 -0.54 9.93
CA ILE A 447 -1.77 -0.92 8.52
C ILE A 447 -0.89 0.14 7.86
N MET A 448 -1.25 1.43 8.05
CA MET A 448 -0.52 2.55 7.49
C MET A 448 0.94 2.60 7.97
N GLY A 449 1.20 2.29 9.26
CA GLY A 449 2.55 2.26 9.82
C GLY A 449 3.43 1.16 9.23
N LEU A 450 2.90 -0.08 9.10
CA LEU A 450 3.63 -1.19 8.49
C LEU A 450 3.94 -0.92 7.01
N VAL A 451 2.96 -0.39 6.27
CA VAL A 451 3.15 -0.02 4.86
C VAL A 451 4.16 1.11 4.71
N SER A 452 4.07 2.14 5.53
CA SER A 452 4.98 3.29 5.51
C SER A 452 6.45 2.85 5.60
N ASN A 453 6.76 1.96 6.54
CA ASN A 453 8.12 1.46 6.72
C ASN A 453 8.62 0.63 5.52
N ALA A 454 7.82 -0.32 5.04
CA ALA A 454 8.18 -1.15 3.89
C ALA A 454 8.30 -0.32 2.60
N TRP A 455 7.41 0.64 2.40
CA TRP A 455 7.41 1.58 1.29
C TRP A 455 8.66 2.47 1.30
N ALA A 456 9.03 2.97 2.48
CA ALA A 456 10.25 3.75 2.65
C ALA A 456 11.50 2.93 2.32
N GLY A 457 11.59 1.70 2.83
CA GLY A 457 12.74 0.84 2.62
C GLY A 457 12.98 0.48 1.17
N LEU A 458 11.94 0.01 0.47
CA LEU A 458 12.03 -0.32 -0.95
C LEU A 458 12.24 0.94 -1.81
N GLY A 459 11.50 2.02 -1.52
CA GLY A 459 11.60 3.28 -2.23
C GLY A 459 12.98 3.91 -2.15
N SER A 460 13.58 3.92 -0.95
CA SER A 460 14.93 4.48 -0.72
C SER A 460 16.04 3.60 -1.29
N ALA A 461 15.89 2.28 -1.22
CA ALA A 461 16.91 1.37 -1.74
C ALA A 461 16.90 1.32 -3.27
N PHE A 462 15.74 1.24 -3.90
CA PHE A 462 15.64 1.00 -5.34
C PHE A 462 15.30 2.24 -6.15
N GLY A 463 14.52 3.19 -5.62
CA GLY A 463 14.12 4.40 -6.37
C GLY A 463 15.29 5.15 -6.97
N PRO A 464 16.28 5.57 -6.16
CA PRO A 464 17.46 6.27 -6.65
C PRO A 464 18.24 5.48 -7.69
N ILE A 465 18.50 4.20 -7.48
CA ILE A 465 19.29 3.40 -8.43
C ILE A 465 18.52 3.12 -9.72
N VAL A 466 17.19 2.95 -9.66
CA VAL A 466 16.37 2.86 -10.89
C VAL A 466 16.50 4.14 -11.70
N LEU A 467 16.32 5.31 -11.06
CA LEU A 467 16.48 6.60 -11.73
C LEU A 467 17.89 6.78 -12.31
N MET A 468 18.91 6.59 -11.51
CA MET A 468 20.29 6.81 -11.93
C MET A 468 20.73 5.79 -12.99
N SER A 469 20.30 4.53 -12.92
CA SER A 469 20.60 3.52 -13.94
C SER A 469 19.99 3.85 -15.30
N LEU A 470 18.81 4.49 -15.29
CA LEU A 470 18.07 4.85 -16.51
C LEU A 470 18.51 6.20 -17.09
N PHE A 471 18.87 7.19 -16.26
CA PHE A 471 19.02 8.57 -16.69
C PHE A 471 20.45 9.13 -16.56
N TRP A 472 21.31 8.51 -15.74
CA TRP A 472 22.68 9.00 -15.54
C TRP A 472 23.72 8.02 -16.08
N ARG A 473 24.36 8.41 -17.17
CA ARG A 473 25.34 7.59 -17.92
C ARG A 473 26.55 7.15 -17.09
N ARG A 474 26.92 7.93 -16.05
CA ARG A 474 28.11 7.70 -15.22
C ARG A 474 27.90 6.67 -14.11
N THR A 475 26.66 6.27 -13.81
CA THR A 475 26.36 5.27 -12.77
C THR A 475 27.10 3.96 -13.05
N ASN A 476 27.81 3.46 -12.05
CA ASN A 476 28.59 2.23 -12.11
C ASN A 476 28.19 1.23 -11.01
N PHE A 477 28.85 0.08 -11.01
CA PHE A 477 28.64 -0.99 -10.03
C PHE A 477 28.77 -0.52 -8.57
N ALA A 478 29.86 0.19 -8.24
CA ALA A 478 30.11 0.64 -6.86
C ALA A 478 29.05 1.62 -6.38
N GLY A 479 28.64 2.57 -7.22
CA GLY A 479 27.53 3.47 -6.94
C GLY A 479 26.21 2.74 -6.75
N ALA A 480 25.93 1.73 -7.57
CA ALA A 480 24.71 0.94 -7.45
C ALA A 480 24.63 0.19 -6.11
N VAL A 481 25.70 -0.50 -5.71
CA VAL A 481 25.74 -1.19 -4.41
C VAL A 481 25.62 -0.21 -3.26
N ALA A 482 26.39 0.90 -3.29
CA ALA A 482 26.36 1.92 -2.24
C ALA A 482 24.97 2.54 -2.07
N GLY A 483 24.27 2.82 -3.18
CA GLY A 483 22.91 3.39 -3.14
C GLY A 483 21.87 2.43 -2.55
N ILE A 484 21.84 1.18 -2.99
CA ILE A 484 20.89 0.19 -2.47
C ILE A 484 21.09 -0.03 -0.96
N VAL A 485 22.36 -0.22 -0.54
CA VAL A 485 22.67 -0.49 0.86
C VAL A 485 22.39 0.74 1.73
N SER A 486 22.87 1.93 1.34
CA SER A 486 22.67 3.13 2.13
C SER A 486 21.20 3.54 2.23
N GLY A 487 20.43 3.41 1.12
CA GLY A 487 19.00 3.72 1.12
C GLY A 487 18.21 2.83 2.09
N GLY A 488 18.41 1.51 2.01
CA GLY A 488 17.74 0.55 2.90
C GLY A 488 18.16 0.69 4.36
N LEU A 489 19.46 0.82 4.63
CA LEU A 489 19.98 0.98 5.99
C LEU A 489 19.54 2.31 6.64
N THR A 490 19.46 3.40 5.86
CA THR A 490 18.99 4.69 6.38
C THR A 490 17.57 4.57 6.94
N VAL A 491 16.68 3.87 6.26
CA VAL A 491 15.31 3.69 6.75
C VAL A 491 15.28 2.88 8.05
N ILE A 492 16.05 1.80 8.13
CA ILE A 492 16.15 0.99 9.36
C ILE A 492 16.69 1.82 10.52
N ILE A 493 17.75 2.58 10.29
CA ILE A 493 18.35 3.44 11.31
C ILE A 493 17.37 4.54 11.74
N TRP A 494 16.70 5.18 10.77
CA TRP A 494 15.80 6.31 10.99
C TRP A 494 14.57 5.95 11.82
N ASP A 495 13.97 4.79 11.54
CA ASP A 495 12.70 4.39 12.13
C ASP A 495 12.84 3.56 13.40
N TYR A 496 13.98 2.86 13.61
CA TYR A 496 14.08 1.88 14.69
C TYR A 496 15.15 2.20 15.74
N ILE A 497 16.17 3.02 15.42
CA ILE A 497 17.24 3.30 16.39
C ILE A 497 16.94 4.60 17.15
N PRO A 498 16.84 4.55 18.49
CA PRO A 498 16.62 5.76 19.30
C PRO A 498 17.91 6.57 19.40
N PHE A 499 17.90 7.81 18.88
CA PHE A 499 19.04 8.73 18.91
C PHE A 499 18.81 9.95 19.78
N ILE A 500 17.58 10.50 19.80
CA ILE A 500 17.27 11.79 20.45
C ILE A 500 16.27 11.55 21.58
N ASN A 501 16.71 11.74 22.82
CA ASN A 501 15.86 11.58 24.01
C ASN A 501 15.08 10.25 24.06
N GLY A 502 15.67 9.15 23.61
CA GLY A 502 15.04 7.86 23.54
C GLY A 502 14.01 7.69 22.40
N GLN A 503 13.88 8.69 21.52
CA GLN A 503 13.03 8.62 20.33
C GLN A 503 13.85 8.32 19.07
N ASN A 504 13.24 7.65 18.11
CA ASN A 504 13.82 7.49 16.77
C ASN A 504 13.83 8.84 16.00
N LEU A 505 14.66 8.93 14.96
CA LEU A 505 14.82 10.16 14.17
C LEU A 505 13.52 10.56 13.46
N GLY A 506 12.71 9.62 13.00
CA GLY A 506 11.43 9.90 12.37
C GLY A 506 10.48 10.65 13.30
N THR A 507 10.33 10.16 14.53
CA THR A 507 9.47 10.78 15.55
C THR A 507 10.05 12.12 16.01
N ALA A 508 11.37 12.21 16.24
CA ALA A 508 12.01 13.42 16.75
C ALA A 508 12.03 14.58 15.75
N THR A 509 12.11 14.30 14.46
CA THR A 509 12.20 15.32 13.39
C THR A 509 10.89 15.57 12.66
N GLY A 510 9.94 14.63 12.73
CA GLY A 510 8.72 14.65 11.90
C GLY A 510 8.99 14.38 10.41
N LEU A 511 10.23 14.05 10.03
CA LEU A 511 10.61 13.82 8.65
C LEU A 511 10.49 12.32 8.28
N TYR A 512 9.76 12.03 7.24
CA TYR A 512 9.55 10.66 6.76
C TYR A 512 10.85 10.03 6.26
N SER A 513 11.16 8.84 6.74
CA SER A 513 12.39 8.11 6.45
C SER A 513 12.66 7.87 4.96
N LEU A 514 11.62 7.78 4.13
CA LEU A 514 11.74 7.70 2.68
C LEU A 514 12.46 8.90 2.09
N ALA A 515 12.12 10.12 2.52
CA ALA A 515 12.74 11.33 1.99
C ALA A 515 14.24 11.35 2.26
N THR A 516 14.62 11.07 3.50
CA THR A 516 16.01 11.04 3.93
C THR A 516 16.80 9.91 3.28
N GLY A 517 16.24 8.69 3.29
CA GLY A 517 16.88 7.53 2.69
C GLY A 517 17.06 7.69 1.17
N PHE A 518 16.09 8.29 0.49
CA PHE A 518 16.17 8.57 -0.95
C PHE A 518 17.31 9.54 -1.29
N VAL A 519 17.44 10.63 -0.54
CA VAL A 519 18.50 11.62 -0.72
C VAL A 519 19.87 11.03 -0.42
N ILE A 520 20.02 10.31 0.71
CA ILE A 520 21.29 9.65 1.07
C ILE A 520 21.69 8.62 0.01
N SER A 521 20.74 7.84 -0.49
CA SER A 521 21.00 6.87 -1.56
C SER A 521 21.50 7.56 -2.83
N ILE A 522 20.87 8.67 -3.28
CA ILE A 522 21.36 9.45 -4.44
C ILE A 522 22.78 9.94 -4.20
N LEU A 523 23.05 10.55 -3.04
CA LEU A 523 24.38 11.06 -2.71
C LEU A 523 25.44 9.94 -2.73
N CYS A 524 25.15 8.80 -2.13
CA CYS A 524 26.04 7.64 -2.18
C CYS A 524 26.25 7.12 -3.62
N ILE A 525 25.20 7.03 -4.44
CA ILE A 525 25.35 6.64 -5.85
C ILE A 525 26.29 7.61 -6.56
N VAL A 526 26.10 8.91 -6.39
CA VAL A 526 26.91 9.94 -7.06
C VAL A 526 28.37 9.88 -6.59
N ILE A 527 28.61 9.91 -5.29
CA ILE A 527 29.96 9.91 -4.71
C ILE A 527 30.70 8.65 -5.15
N PHE A 528 30.16 7.46 -4.92
CA PHE A 528 30.84 6.22 -5.25
C PHE A 528 31.01 6.02 -6.77
N SER A 529 30.05 6.49 -7.57
CA SER A 529 30.21 6.45 -9.03
C SER A 529 31.32 7.38 -9.51
N LEU A 530 31.49 8.55 -8.93
CA LEU A 530 32.55 9.50 -9.33
C LEU A 530 33.94 9.10 -8.80
N CYS A 531 34.01 8.59 -7.55
CA CYS A 531 35.25 8.20 -6.91
C CYS A 531 35.82 6.85 -7.38
N THR A 532 35.05 6.06 -8.16
CA THR A 532 35.49 4.77 -8.66
C THR A 532 35.61 4.74 -10.20
N LYS A 533 36.11 3.63 -10.75
CA LYS A 533 36.31 3.47 -12.20
C LYS A 533 35.04 3.79 -12.99
N ALA A 534 35.20 4.46 -14.13
CA ALA A 534 34.09 4.70 -15.05
C ALA A 534 33.47 3.38 -15.54
N PRO A 535 32.18 3.37 -15.91
CA PRO A 535 31.59 2.21 -16.55
C PRO A 535 32.36 1.80 -17.80
N GLU A 536 32.43 0.49 -18.07
CA GLU A 536 33.06 -0.06 -19.28
C GLU A 536 32.37 0.47 -20.54
N LYS A 537 33.11 0.52 -21.63
CA LYS A 537 32.66 1.06 -22.94
C LYS A 537 31.35 0.40 -23.40
N GLU A 538 31.25 -0.92 -23.25
CA GLU A 538 30.06 -1.69 -23.62
C GLU A 538 28.80 -1.23 -22.85
N ILE A 539 28.95 -0.94 -21.55
CA ILE A 539 27.85 -0.42 -20.69
C ILE A 539 27.39 0.96 -21.19
N LEU A 540 28.35 1.80 -21.60
CA LEU A 540 28.06 3.13 -22.13
C LEU A 540 27.37 3.07 -23.49
N GLU A 541 27.80 2.19 -24.37
CA GLU A 541 27.18 1.96 -25.68
C GLU A 541 25.76 1.41 -25.54
N GLU A 542 25.55 0.48 -24.60
CA GLU A 542 24.23 -0.05 -24.29
C GLU A 542 23.29 1.05 -23.78
N PHE A 543 23.76 1.91 -22.87
CA PHE A 543 23.01 3.06 -22.38
C PHE A 543 22.62 4.01 -23.51
N ASP A 544 23.58 4.36 -24.39
CA ASP A 544 23.34 5.26 -25.51
C ASP A 544 22.40 4.64 -26.55
N ARG A 545 22.47 3.31 -26.78
CA ARG A 545 21.55 2.56 -27.63
C ARG A 545 20.11 2.66 -27.11
N VAL A 546 19.89 2.35 -25.82
CA VAL A 546 18.56 2.43 -25.20
C VAL A 546 18.01 3.85 -25.24
N LYS A 547 18.87 4.88 -25.05
CA LYS A 547 18.48 6.28 -25.16
C LYS A 547 18.00 6.67 -26.55
N LYS A 548 18.63 6.11 -27.61
CA LYS A 548 18.31 6.40 -29.03
C LYS A 548 17.12 5.59 -29.55
N MET A 549 16.75 4.48 -28.88
CA MET A 549 15.59 3.68 -29.30
C MET A 549 14.34 4.56 -29.25
N LYS A 550 13.73 4.79 -30.43
CA LYS A 550 12.47 5.51 -30.53
C LYS A 550 11.35 4.75 -29.84
N GLU A 551 10.32 5.44 -29.41
CA GLU A 551 9.07 4.85 -28.96
C GLU A 551 8.30 4.34 -30.19
N GLU A 552 8.63 3.14 -30.67
CA GLU A 552 7.86 2.43 -31.71
C GLU A 552 6.58 1.83 -31.16
#